data_ae3c2c2457556200202208e07060385d
#
_entry.id   ae3c2c2457556200202208e07060385d
#
_cell.length_a   1.000
_cell.length_b   1.000
_cell.length_c   1.000
_cell.angle_alpha   90.00
_cell.angle_beta   90.00
_cell.angle_gamma   90.00
#
_symmetry.space_group_name_H-M   'P 1'
#
loop_
_entity.id
_entity.type
_entity.pdbx_description
1 polymer ?
#
loop_
_entity_poly.entity_id
_entity_poly.type
_entity_poly.pdbx_seq_one_letter_code
_entity_poly.pdbx_strand_id
1 'polypeptide(L)'
;MKKLKRPSVGNVEKENERDETYEAKNPKIDLSRTKNNYHIIKPPSSYMDYINERIARLHLKRKVRSDAIYMNTFVLGSGHEFFEGMPTAKQEEFFEDFVKFFADKYGAENIISAVVHMDETTPHLHLNLVPITNGKLCSKDLYSPKKLSALQTELANTVGKKWGLKRGKIGSQAQHIEAAEYTANEIMTKAQAAADDTKRQAEQYLDDIVQSVESTADKPIPAKRKHAEEEIKTLRAQNAALQKSLDIRNKDTADLFKQLQRAERLGNGKDSAFKMVGDMMSAYPEEFDALLKKSRAAKSPSSANIKSSGKGGK
;
A
#
# COMPACT_ATOMS: atom_id res chain seq x y z
N MET A 1 -6.85 10.52 -7.64
CA MET A 1 -7.31 10.64 -9.04
C MET A 1 -6.12 10.71 -9.98
N LYS A 2 -6.13 9.90 -11.05
CA LYS A 2 -5.15 9.96 -12.15
C LYS A 2 -5.81 10.48 -13.44
N LYS A 3 -5.04 11.20 -14.27
CA LYS A 3 -5.44 11.71 -15.60
C LYS A 3 -4.76 10.86 -16.65
N LEU A 4 -5.52 10.19 -17.50
CA LEU A 4 -4.99 9.20 -18.42
C LEU A 4 -5.12 9.67 -19.87
N LYS A 5 -4.01 9.65 -20.59
CA LYS A 5 -3.97 9.81 -22.02
C LYS A 5 -4.36 8.49 -22.71
N ARG A 6 -4.69 8.56 -23.98
CA ARG A 6 -5.14 7.42 -24.77
C ARG A 6 -4.30 6.13 -24.61
N PRO A 7 -2.95 6.17 -24.67
CA PRO A 7 -2.15 4.94 -24.57
C PRO A 7 -2.20 4.25 -23.21
N SER A 8 -2.58 4.97 -22.16
CA SER A 8 -2.59 4.45 -20.78
C SER A 8 -3.94 3.85 -20.37
N VAL A 9 -4.99 4.03 -21.18
CA VAL A 9 -6.34 3.58 -20.82
C VAL A 9 -6.42 2.07 -20.75
N GLY A 10 -5.90 1.35 -21.78
CA GLY A 10 -5.95 -0.11 -21.82
C GLY A 10 -5.19 -0.79 -20.67
N ASN A 11 -4.08 -0.19 -20.19
CA ASN A 11 -3.36 -0.76 -19.03
C ASN A 11 -4.19 -0.64 -17.76
N VAL A 12 -4.90 0.48 -17.57
CA VAL A 12 -5.78 0.66 -16.40
C VAL A 12 -7.03 -0.21 -16.51
N GLU A 13 -7.55 -0.42 -17.71
CA GLU A 13 -8.63 -1.37 -17.96
C GLU A 13 -8.22 -2.78 -17.50
N LYS A 14 -7.07 -3.28 -17.97
CA LYS A 14 -6.55 -4.60 -17.57
C LYS A 14 -6.37 -4.72 -16.06
N GLU A 15 -5.87 -3.68 -15.41
CA GLU A 15 -5.71 -3.64 -13.95
C GLU A 15 -7.07 -3.71 -13.24
N ASN A 16 -8.02 -2.89 -13.65
CA ASN A 16 -9.33 -2.80 -13.01
C ASN A 16 -10.17 -4.06 -13.22
N GLU A 17 -10.12 -4.62 -14.43
CA GLU A 17 -10.89 -5.81 -14.79
C GLU A 17 -10.19 -7.12 -14.40
N ARG A 18 -8.97 -7.04 -13.82
CA ARG A 18 -8.13 -8.23 -13.53
C ARG A 18 -7.98 -9.15 -14.73
N ASP A 19 -7.71 -8.54 -15.91
CA ASP A 19 -7.49 -9.28 -17.15
C ASP A 19 -6.39 -10.35 -16.95
N GLU A 20 -6.57 -11.54 -17.53
CA GLU A 20 -5.63 -12.66 -17.39
C GLU A 20 -4.21 -12.33 -17.88
N THR A 21 -4.07 -11.35 -18.77
CA THR A 21 -2.78 -10.86 -19.28
C THR A 21 -2.18 -9.75 -18.40
N TYR A 22 -2.86 -9.37 -17.31
CA TYR A 22 -2.37 -8.35 -16.38
C TYR A 22 -1.40 -8.96 -15.37
N GLU A 23 -0.14 -8.55 -15.45
CA GLU A 23 0.83 -8.86 -14.40
C GLU A 23 0.62 -7.92 -13.21
N ALA A 24 0.14 -8.46 -12.11
CA ALA A 24 -0.12 -7.72 -10.89
C ALA A 24 1.17 -7.09 -10.34
N LYS A 25 1.29 -5.78 -10.43
CA LYS A 25 2.42 -5.02 -9.85
C LYS A 25 2.29 -4.83 -8.35
N ASN A 26 1.07 -4.94 -7.82
CA ASN A 26 0.79 -4.80 -6.41
C ASN A 26 0.88 -6.18 -5.73
N PRO A 27 1.87 -6.41 -4.84
CA PRO A 27 2.04 -7.70 -4.17
C PRO A 27 0.94 -8.02 -3.15
N LYS A 28 0.06 -7.06 -2.86
CA LYS A 28 -1.08 -7.21 -1.94
C LYS A 28 -2.33 -7.78 -2.63
N ILE A 29 -2.30 -7.99 -3.95
CA ILE A 29 -3.41 -8.61 -4.67
C ILE A 29 -3.41 -10.11 -4.39
N ASP A 30 -4.51 -10.60 -3.83
CA ASP A 30 -4.79 -12.02 -3.64
C ASP A 30 -5.70 -12.53 -4.75
N LEU A 31 -5.10 -13.13 -5.77
CA LEU A 31 -5.81 -13.63 -6.95
C LEU A 31 -6.90 -14.66 -6.62
N SER A 32 -6.78 -15.39 -5.49
CA SER A 32 -7.81 -16.35 -5.05
C SER A 32 -9.12 -15.63 -4.66
N ARG A 33 -9.05 -14.36 -4.31
CA ARG A 33 -10.17 -13.50 -3.90
C ARG A 33 -10.73 -12.66 -5.04
N THR A 34 -10.13 -12.65 -6.22
CA THR A 34 -10.56 -11.84 -7.38
C THR A 34 -12.01 -12.12 -7.77
N LYS A 35 -12.50 -13.32 -7.56
CA LYS A 35 -13.93 -13.69 -7.75
C LYS A 35 -14.90 -12.88 -6.87
N ASN A 36 -14.42 -12.23 -5.82
CA ASN A 36 -15.22 -11.40 -4.93
C ASN A 36 -15.29 -9.94 -5.41
N ASN A 37 -14.50 -9.57 -6.42
CA ASN A 37 -14.61 -8.26 -7.06
C ASN A 37 -15.93 -8.15 -7.78
N TYR A 38 -16.54 -6.97 -7.74
CA TYR A 38 -17.84 -6.78 -8.39
C TYR A 38 -17.96 -5.39 -9.01
N HIS A 39 -18.85 -5.31 -10.00
CA HIS A 39 -19.17 -4.07 -10.69
C HIS A 39 -20.46 -3.46 -10.16
N ILE A 40 -20.42 -2.18 -9.83
CA ILE A 40 -21.62 -1.35 -9.67
C ILE A 40 -22.05 -0.85 -11.06
N ILE A 41 -21.08 -0.45 -11.89
CA ILE A 41 -21.30 -0.14 -13.32
C ILE A 41 -20.30 -0.96 -14.12
N LYS A 42 -20.81 -1.91 -14.92
CA LYS A 42 -20.00 -2.70 -15.83
C LYS A 42 -19.85 -1.97 -17.16
N PRO A 43 -18.64 -1.89 -17.74
CA PRO A 43 -18.45 -1.28 -19.04
C PRO A 43 -19.17 -2.12 -20.13
N PRO A 44 -19.89 -1.50 -21.06
CA PRO A 44 -20.61 -2.23 -22.12
C PRO A 44 -19.69 -2.76 -23.22
N SER A 45 -18.46 -2.23 -23.31
CA SER A 45 -17.42 -2.58 -24.29
C SER A 45 -16.06 -2.30 -23.67
N SER A 46 -14.96 -2.41 -24.44
CA SER A 46 -13.67 -1.93 -23.96
C SER A 46 -13.75 -0.45 -23.54
N TYR A 47 -12.93 -0.05 -22.57
CA TYR A 47 -12.92 1.34 -22.10
C TYR A 47 -12.65 2.31 -23.24
N MET A 48 -11.74 1.95 -24.17
CA MET A 48 -11.43 2.82 -25.30
C MET A 48 -12.57 2.91 -26.31
N ASP A 49 -13.30 1.83 -26.57
CA ASP A 49 -14.44 1.84 -27.49
C ASP A 49 -15.56 2.70 -26.91
N TYR A 50 -15.86 2.54 -25.62
CA TYR A 50 -16.84 3.40 -24.95
C TYR A 50 -16.45 4.88 -25.00
N ILE A 51 -15.19 5.21 -24.71
CA ILE A 51 -14.69 6.59 -24.79
C ILE A 51 -14.83 7.14 -26.21
N ASN A 52 -14.45 6.36 -27.22
CA ASN A 52 -14.56 6.77 -28.63
C ASN A 52 -16.03 7.03 -29.03
N GLU A 53 -16.96 6.17 -28.60
CA GLU A 53 -18.40 6.36 -28.81
C GLU A 53 -18.90 7.65 -28.15
N ARG A 54 -18.51 7.88 -26.88
CA ARG A 54 -18.87 9.11 -26.15
C ARG A 54 -18.35 10.36 -26.86
N ILE A 55 -17.09 10.33 -27.35
CA ILE A 55 -16.48 11.44 -28.09
C ILE A 55 -17.19 11.65 -29.44
N ALA A 56 -17.54 10.61 -30.14
CA ALA A 56 -18.26 10.70 -31.42
C ALA A 56 -19.60 11.45 -31.29
N ARG A 57 -20.32 11.22 -30.19
CA ARG A 57 -21.59 11.91 -29.90
C ARG A 57 -21.44 13.42 -29.62
N LEU A 58 -20.20 13.91 -29.40
CA LEU A 58 -19.96 15.36 -29.19
C LEU A 58 -19.95 16.16 -30.49
N HIS A 59 -19.91 15.53 -31.65
CA HIS A 59 -19.87 16.18 -33.00
C HIS A 59 -18.78 17.29 -33.04
N LEU A 60 -17.57 16.99 -32.54
CA LEU A 60 -16.49 17.98 -32.43
C LEU A 60 -16.09 18.52 -33.82
N LYS A 61 -15.97 19.84 -33.94
CA LYS A 61 -15.51 20.52 -35.19
C LYS A 61 -14.05 20.19 -35.54
N ARG A 62 -13.25 19.74 -34.56
CA ARG A 62 -11.82 19.39 -34.73
C ARG A 62 -11.52 18.06 -34.04
N LYS A 63 -10.53 17.32 -34.56
CA LYS A 63 -10.05 16.09 -33.94
C LYS A 63 -9.57 16.35 -32.51
N VAL A 64 -9.77 15.38 -31.63
CA VAL A 64 -9.19 15.40 -30.28
C VAL A 64 -7.67 15.41 -30.37
N ARG A 65 -7.03 16.24 -29.57
CA ARG A 65 -5.56 16.35 -29.53
C ARG A 65 -4.92 15.05 -29.03
N SER A 66 -3.72 14.74 -29.51
CA SER A 66 -2.98 13.53 -29.11
C SER A 66 -2.61 13.52 -27.63
N ASP A 67 -2.44 14.70 -27.02
CA ASP A 67 -2.11 14.88 -25.61
C ASP A 67 -3.33 15.04 -24.69
N ALA A 68 -4.55 14.91 -25.24
CA ALA A 68 -5.78 15.03 -24.46
C ALA A 68 -5.89 13.94 -23.39
N ILE A 69 -6.58 14.28 -22.32
CA ILE A 69 -6.97 13.32 -21.29
C ILE A 69 -8.26 12.64 -21.71
N TYR A 70 -8.20 11.34 -21.93
CA TYR A 70 -9.31 10.52 -22.39
C TYR A 70 -10.13 9.96 -21.23
N MET A 71 -9.47 9.68 -20.09
CA MET A 71 -10.10 9.11 -18.91
C MET A 71 -9.56 9.74 -17.63
N ASN A 72 -10.44 9.92 -16.67
CA ASN A 72 -10.07 10.18 -15.29
C ASN A 72 -10.45 8.96 -14.46
N THR A 73 -9.51 8.43 -13.66
CA THR A 73 -9.75 7.35 -12.72
C THR A 73 -9.63 7.85 -11.30
N PHE A 74 -10.55 7.40 -10.46
CA PHE A 74 -10.59 7.67 -9.02
C PHE A 74 -10.49 6.36 -8.27
N VAL A 75 -9.73 6.35 -7.20
CA VAL A 75 -9.77 5.30 -6.18
C VAL A 75 -10.47 5.90 -4.97
N LEU A 76 -11.54 5.27 -4.55
CA LEU A 76 -12.44 5.75 -3.52
C LEU A 76 -12.63 4.64 -2.47
N GLY A 77 -12.48 4.99 -1.20
CA GLY A 77 -12.57 4.06 -0.09
C GLY A 77 -12.23 4.72 1.23
N SER A 78 -11.97 3.91 2.23
CA SER A 78 -11.54 4.33 3.56
C SER A 78 -10.42 3.42 4.08
N GLY A 79 -9.92 3.63 5.30
CA GLY A 79 -8.95 2.76 5.94
C GLY A 79 -9.52 1.36 6.23
N HIS A 80 -8.65 0.40 6.48
CA HIS A 80 -9.04 -0.99 6.76
C HIS A 80 -10.02 -1.09 7.95
N GLU A 81 -9.75 -0.34 9.01
CA GLU A 81 -10.53 -0.32 10.24
C GLU A 81 -11.99 0.11 10.01
N PHE A 82 -12.25 0.91 8.97
CA PHE A 82 -13.60 1.34 8.61
C PHE A 82 -14.48 0.17 8.13
N PHE A 83 -13.86 -0.80 7.44
CA PHE A 83 -14.58 -1.97 6.90
C PHE A 83 -14.59 -3.16 7.85
N GLU A 84 -13.82 -3.12 8.94
CA GLU A 84 -13.72 -4.21 9.89
C GLU A 84 -15.08 -4.44 10.58
N GLY A 85 -15.58 -5.67 10.48
CA GLY A 85 -16.90 -6.04 11.01
C GLY A 85 -18.11 -5.47 10.24
N MET A 86 -17.89 -4.73 9.14
CA MET A 86 -18.99 -4.18 8.34
C MET A 86 -19.63 -5.27 7.46
N PRO A 87 -20.96 -5.49 7.53
CA PRO A 87 -21.65 -6.44 6.65
C PRO A 87 -21.47 -6.09 5.17
N THR A 88 -21.38 -7.11 4.30
CA THR A 88 -21.17 -6.94 2.84
C THR A 88 -22.18 -5.98 2.21
N ALA A 89 -23.47 -6.12 2.55
CA ALA A 89 -24.51 -5.23 2.04
C ALA A 89 -24.28 -3.75 2.41
N LYS A 90 -23.65 -3.47 3.56
CA LYS A 90 -23.31 -2.10 3.95
C LYS A 90 -22.06 -1.59 3.22
N GLN A 91 -21.12 -2.48 2.90
CA GLN A 91 -19.97 -2.14 2.07
C GLN A 91 -20.43 -1.82 0.63
N GLU A 92 -21.38 -2.58 0.08
CA GLU A 92 -21.99 -2.31 -1.22
C GLU A 92 -22.69 -0.95 -1.23
N GLU A 93 -23.58 -0.67 -0.25
CA GLU A 93 -24.26 0.62 -0.09
C GLU A 93 -23.24 1.79 -0.02
N PHE A 94 -22.14 1.60 0.70
CA PHE A 94 -21.09 2.61 0.80
C PHE A 94 -20.49 2.97 -0.56
N PHE A 95 -20.17 1.99 -1.40
CA PHE A 95 -19.60 2.23 -2.71
C PHE A 95 -20.63 2.74 -3.72
N GLU A 96 -21.88 2.29 -3.62
CA GLU A 96 -23.00 2.81 -4.44
C GLU A 96 -23.24 4.30 -4.20
N ASP A 97 -23.13 4.78 -2.96
CA ASP A 97 -23.26 6.20 -2.64
C ASP A 97 -22.19 7.05 -3.38
N PHE A 98 -20.96 6.56 -3.51
CA PHE A 98 -19.94 7.26 -4.31
C PHE A 98 -20.31 7.27 -5.79
N VAL A 99 -20.72 6.14 -6.33
CA VAL A 99 -21.12 6.04 -7.75
C VAL A 99 -22.28 6.99 -8.03
N LYS A 100 -23.30 6.99 -7.16
CA LYS A 100 -24.43 7.91 -7.26
C LYS A 100 -23.98 9.37 -7.23
N PHE A 101 -23.13 9.75 -6.30
CA PHE A 101 -22.60 11.11 -6.21
C PHE A 101 -21.89 11.55 -7.51
N PHE A 102 -21.06 10.68 -8.07
CA PHE A 102 -20.35 10.98 -9.31
C PHE A 102 -21.29 11.00 -10.54
N ALA A 103 -22.27 10.12 -10.59
CA ALA A 103 -23.31 10.10 -11.64
C ALA A 103 -24.15 11.38 -11.63
N ASP A 104 -24.61 11.80 -10.46
CA ASP A 104 -25.40 13.02 -10.31
C ASP A 104 -24.58 14.28 -10.67
N LYS A 105 -23.28 14.27 -10.38
CA LYS A 105 -22.42 15.44 -10.60
C LYS A 105 -21.87 15.55 -12.02
N TYR A 106 -21.52 14.44 -12.65
CA TYR A 106 -20.78 14.42 -13.92
C TYR A 106 -21.55 13.77 -15.07
N GLY A 107 -22.74 13.25 -14.79
CA GLY A 107 -23.56 12.48 -15.73
C GLY A 107 -23.21 10.99 -15.70
N ALA A 108 -24.23 10.16 -15.46
CA ALA A 108 -24.07 8.71 -15.39
C ALA A 108 -23.48 8.13 -16.71
N GLU A 109 -23.86 8.71 -17.83
CA GLU A 109 -23.37 8.35 -19.16
C GLU A 109 -21.89 8.68 -19.39
N ASN A 110 -21.24 9.43 -18.52
CA ASN A 110 -19.81 9.68 -18.57
C ASN A 110 -19.00 8.68 -17.73
N ILE A 111 -19.65 7.86 -16.90
CA ILE A 111 -19.00 6.80 -16.15
C ILE A 111 -18.80 5.60 -17.08
N ILE A 112 -17.55 5.17 -17.22
CA ILE A 112 -17.14 4.01 -18.04
C ILE A 112 -17.38 2.74 -17.25
N SER A 113 -16.85 2.72 -16.04
CA SER A 113 -16.94 1.58 -15.12
C SER A 113 -16.84 2.04 -13.68
N ALA A 114 -17.42 1.24 -12.80
CA ALA A 114 -17.29 1.35 -11.36
C ALA A 114 -17.13 -0.06 -10.79
N VAL A 115 -15.90 -0.46 -10.50
CA VAL A 115 -15.53 -1.80 -10.01
C VAL A 115 -14.95 -1.72 -8.61
N VAL A 116 -15.46 -2.58 -7.73
CA VAL A 116 -14.97 -2.71 -6.35
C VAL A 116 -14.00 -3.87 -6.27
N HIS A 117 -12.80 -3.59 -5.82
CA HIS A 117 -11.78 -4.58 -5.55
C HIS A 117 -11.86 -5.04 -4.10
N MET A 118 -12.12 -6.35 -3.95
CA MET A 118 -12.15 -7.07 -2.67
C MET A 118 -10.94 -7.99 -2.50
N ASP A 119 -10.10 -8.06 -3.52
CA ASP A 119 -8.92 -8.92 -3.60
C ASP A 119 -7.63 -8.27 -3.10
N GLU A 120 -7.73 -7.09 -2.54
CA GLU A 120 -6.63 -6.39 -1.87
C GLU A 120 -6.86 -6.31 -0.35
N THR A 121 -5.89 -5.72 0.39
CA THR A 121 -5.96 -5.62 1.85
C THR A 121 -7.19 -4.84 2.33
N THR A 122 -7.58 -3.81 1.59
CA THR A 122 -8.70 -2.93 1.94
C THR A 122 -9.64 -2.79 0.76
N PRO A 123 -10.94 -3.02 0.92
CA PRO A 123 -11.92 -2.80 -0.14
C PRO A 123 -11.88 -1.36 -0.68
N HIS A 124 -11.90 -1.20 -1.99
CA HIS A 124 -11.91 0.11 -2.62
C HIS A 124 -12.55 0.08 -4.00
N LEU A 125 -13.13 1.22 -4.38
CA LEU A 125 -13.81 1.41 -5.66
C LEU A 125 -12.88 2.09 -6.66
N HIS A 126 -12.70 1.50 -7.83
CA HIS A 126 -12.16 2.15 -9.01
C HIS A 126 -13.32 2.72 -9.84
N LEU A 127 -13.39 4.03 -9.93
CA LEU A 127 -14.39 4.73 -10.74
C LEU A 127 -13.71 5.45 -11.89
N ASN A 128 -14.11 5.09 -13.11
CA ASN A 128 -13.53 5.57 -14.34
C ASN A 128 -14.56 6.38 -15.15
N LEU A 129 -14.18 7.57 -15.59
CA LEU A 129 -15.08 8.41 -16.35
C LEU A 129 -14.41 9.17 -17.51
N VAL A 130 -15.18 9.43 -18.54
CA VAL A 130 -14.81 10.29 -19.67
C VAL A 130 -14.97 11.74 -19.23
N PRO A 131 -13.94 12.59 -19.29
CA PRO A 131 -14.04 13.98 -18.84
C PRO A 131 -14.74 14.90 -19.85
N ILE A 132 -16.02 14.68 -20.04
CA ILE A 132 -16.85 15.49 -20.93
C ILE A 132 -17.52 16.61 -20.11
N THR A 133 -17.42 17.82 -20.60
CA THR A 133 -18.10 19.00 -20.03
C THR A 133 -18.34 20.05 -21.12
N ASN A 134 -19.51 20.68 -21.12
CA ASN A 134 -19.88 21.72 -22.09
C ASN A 134 -19.63 21.29 -23.56
N GLY A 135 -20.00 20.06 -23.91
CA GLY A 135 -19.81 19.52 -25.25
C GLY A 135 -18.35 19.31 -25.69
N LYS A 136 -17.41 19.20 -24.75
CA LYS A 136 -15.96 19.00 -25.03
C LYS A 136 -15.38 17.94 -24.14
N LEU A 137 -14.34 17.25 -24.64
CA LEU A 137 -13.45 16.43 -23.86
C LEU A 137 -12.43 17.33 -23.15
N CYS A 138 -12.62 17.64 -21.86
CA CYS A 138 -11.77 18.57 -21.14
C CYS A 138 -11.64 18.26 -19.65
N SER A 139 -10.65 17.45 -19.31
CA SER A 139 -10.34 17.10 -17.90
C SER A 139 -9.91 18.33 -17.07
N LYS A 140 -9.23 19.31 -17.67
CA LYS A 140 -8.78 20.53 -16.99
C LYS A 140 -9.95 21.36 -16.44
N ASP A 141 -11.03 21.43 -17.21
CA ASP A 141 -12.22 22.19 -16.81
C ASP A 141 -12.98 21.53 -15.65
N LEU A 142 -12.90 20.20 -15.51
CA LEU A 142 -13.53 19.45 -14.42
C LEU A 142 -12.62 19.34 -13.19
N TYR A 143 -11.31 19.13 -13.38
CA TYR A 143 -10.39 18.70 -12.34
C TYR A 143 -9.12 19.56 -12.28
N SER A 144 -9.28 20.88 -12.09
CA SER A 144 -8.19 21.75 -11.64
C SER A 144 -7.89 21.47 -10.15
N PRO A 145 -6.71 21.85 -9.62
CA PRO A 145 -6.39 21.66 -8.19
C PRO A 145 -7.45 22.26 -7.25
N LYS A 146 -7.95 23.45 -7.57
CA LYS A 146 -9.04 24.10 -6.80
C LYS A 146 -10.33 23.29 -6.84
N LYS A 147 -10.72 22.77 -8.01
CA LYS A 147 -11.93 21.96 -8.18
C LYS A 147 -11.82 20.59 -7.53
N LEU A 148 -10.62 19.98 -7.50
CA LEU A 148 -10.36 18.74 -6.78
C LEU A 148 -10.48 18.93 -5.26
N SER A 149 -9.95 20.05 -4.74
CA SER A 149 -10.11 20.38 -3.31
C SER A 149 -11.59 20.61 -2.94
N ALA A 150 -12.34 21.28 -3.82
CA ALA A 150 -13.78 21.47 -3.65
C ALA A 150 -14.55 20.14 -3.71
N LEU A 151 -14.21 19.24 -4.66
CA LEU A 151 -14.77 17.91 -4.77
C LEU A 151 -14.57 17.09 -3.50
N GLN A 152 -13.35 17.11 -2.92
CA GLN A 152 -13.09 16.44 -1.64
C GLN A 152 -13.94 16.97 -0.50
N THR A 153 -14.15 18.30 -0.46
CA THR A 153 -15.01 18.93 0.56
C THR A 153 -16.47 18.52 0.37
N GLU A 154 -16.94 18.51 -0.85
CA GLU A 154 -18.31 18.12 -1.18
C GLU A 154 -18.58 16.62 -0.87
N LEU A 155 -17.65 15.74 -1.25
CA LEU A 155 -17.69 14.33 -0.88
C LEU A 155 -17.74 14.12 0.64
N ALA A 156 -16.91 14.85 1.38
CA ALA A 156 -16.90 14.75 2.83
C ALA A 156 -18.22 15.23 3.47
N ASN A 157 -18.84 16.28 2.90
CA ASN A 157 -20.08 16.85 3.41
C ASN A 157 -21.33 16.05 2.99
N THR A 158 -21.23 15.18 2.01
CA THR A 158 -22.32 14.34 1.48
C THR A 158 -22.10 12.87 1.90
N VAL A 159 -21.44 12.10 1.07
CA VAL A 159 -21.14 10.68 1.32
C VAL A 159 -20.37 10.50 2.64
N GLY A 160 -19.31 11.29 2.84
CA GLY A 160 -18.51 11.22 4.06
C GLY A 160 -19.34 11.43 5.33
N LYS A 161 -20.22 12.43 5.33
CA LYS A 161 -21.10 12.70 6.48
C LYS A 161 -22.05 11.55 6.77
N LYS A 162 -22.65 10.93 5.74
CA LYS A 162 -23.53 9.75 5.90
C LYS A 162 -22.79 8.59 6.59
N TRP A 163 -21.52 8.39 6.26
CA TRP A 163 -20.71 7.27 6.72
C TRP A 163 -19.76 7.61 7.88
N GLY A 164 -19.85 8.79 8.47
CA GLY A 164 -19.00 9.22 9.59
C GLY A 164 -17.55 9.49 9.22
N LEU A 165 -17.24 9.63 7.92
CA LEU A 165 -15.89 9.91 7.44
C LEU A 165 -15.58 11.41 7.52
N LYS A 166 -14.33 11.70 7.89
CA LYS A 166 -13.83 13.07 7.95
C LYS A 166 -13.08 13.43 6.67
N ARG A 167 -13.16 14.70 6.27
CA ARG A 167 -12.35 15.22 5.20
C ARG A 167 -10.86 15.14 5.56
N GLY A 168 -10.03 14.68 4.64
CA GLY A 168 -8.58 14.78 4.77
C GLY A 168 -8.10 16.23 4.93
N LYS A 169 -6.89 16.41 5.47
CA LYS A 169 -6.28 17.72 5.75
C LYS A 169 -6.22 18.57 4.47
N ILE A 170 -6.76 19.81 4.54
CA ILE A 170 -6.66 20.79 3.45
C ILE A 170 -5.21 21.23 3.30
N GLY A 171 -4.70 21.27 2.06
CA GLY A 171 -3.32 21.66 1.80
C GLY A 171 -2.27 20.63 2.23
N SER A 172 -2.66 19.35 2.39
CA SER A 172 -1.70 18.29 2.63
C SER A 172 -0.64 18.26 1.53
N GLN A 173 0.63 18.22 1.94
CA GLN A 173 1.78 18.05 1.06
C GLN A 173 2.12 16.58 0.80
N ALA A 174 1.27 15.66 1.28
CA ALA A 174 1.44 14.23 1.04
C ALA A 174 1.43 13.96 -0.48
N GLN A 175 2.51 13.36 -0.96
CA GLN A 175 2.63 12.93 -2.35
C GLN A 175 2.05 11.53 -2.51
N HIS A 176 1.56 11.23 -3.70
CA HIS A 176 1.17 9.86 -4.04
C HIS A 176 2.43 8.98 -4.06
N ILE A 177 2.40 7.95 -3.26
CA ILE A 177 3.43 6.92 -3.20
C ILE A 177 2.86 5.68 -3.88
N GLU A 178 3.62 5.07 -4.79
CA GLU A 178 3.21 3.82 -5.42
C GLU A 178 3.02 2.72 -4.37
N ALA A 179 2.07 1.80 -4.60
CA ALA A 179 1.69 0.79 -3.62
C ALA A 179 2.88 -0.07 -3.14
N ALA A 180 3.82 -0.38 -4.02
CA ALA A 180 5.03 -1.12 -3.67
C ALA A 180 5.94 -0.32 -2.72
N GLU A 181 6.12 0.98 -2.97
CA GLU A 181 6.90 1.88 -2.12
C GLU A 181 6.23 2.07 -0.76
N TYR A 182 4.91 2.24 -0.73
CA TYR A 182 4.15 2.31 0.53
C TYR A 182 4.32 1.05 1.36
N THR A 183 4.22 -0.12 0.72
CA THR A 183 4.40 -1.41 1.39
C THR A 183 5.82 -1.58 1.94
N ALA A 184 6.84 -1.18 1.18
CA ALA A 184 8.22 -1.22 1.63
C ALA A 184 8.43 -0.32 2.86
N ASN A 185 7.91 0.90 2.84
CA ASN A 185 7.97 1.83 3.97
C ASN A 185 7.23 1.30 5.20
N GLU A 186 6.07 0.67 5.02
CA GLU A 186 5.32 0.03 6.11
C GLU A 186 6.11 -1.12 6.75
N ILE A 187 6.73 -1.97 5.93
CA ILE A 187 7.57 -3.08 6.41
C ILE A 187 8.78 -2.54 7.19
N MET A 188 9.44 -1.51 6.66
CA MET A 188 10.57 -0.87 7.35
C MET A 188 10.16 -0.27 8.69
N THR A 189 9.03 0.44 8.74
CA THR A 189 8.52 1.04 9.99
C THR A 189 8.18 -0.03 11.02
N LYS A 190 7.54 -1.12 10.62
CA LYS A 190 7.22 -2.25 11.52
C LYS A 190 8.48 -2.97 11.99
N ALA A 191 9.47 -3.16 11.11
CA ALA A 191 10.75 -3.77 11.48
C ALA A 191 11.52 -2.91 12.47
N GLN A 192 11.54 -1.60 12.27
CA GLN A 192 12.16 -0.67 13.20
C GLN A 192 11.47 -0.68 14.58
N ALA A 193 10.14 -0.62 14.61
CA ALA A 193 9.39 -0.69 15.88
C ALA A 193 9.64 -2.00 16.64
N ALA A 194 9.71 -3.14 15.93
CA ALA A 194 10.04 -4.43 16.54
C ALA A 194 11.49 -4.48 17.09
N ALA A 195 12.44 -3.86 16.37
CA ALA A 195 13.82 -3.76 16.83
C ALA A 195 13.93 -2.89 18.09
N ASP A 196 13.23 -1.75 18.11
CA ASP A 196 13.20 -0.84 19.26
C ASP A 196 12.55 -1.50 20.49
N ASP A 197 11.48 -2.29 20.29
CA ASP A 197 10.84 -3.05 21.36
C ASP A 197 11.77 -4.14 21.93
N THR A 198 12.44 -4.88 21.05
CA THR A 198 13.43 -5.90 21.46
C THR A 198 14.57 -5.27 22.25
N LYS A 199 15.06 -4.09 21.83
CA LYS A 199 16.08 -3.33 22.54
C LYS A 199 15.60 -2.94 23.94
N ARG A 200 14.39 -2.40 24.04
CA ARG A 200 13.78 -2.00 25.33
C ARG A 200 13.66 -3.19 26.29
N GLN A 201 13.21 -4.34 25.79
CA GLN A 201 13.10 -5.57 26.58
C GLN A 201 14.46 -6.06 27.07
N ALA A 202 15.49 -5.98 26.21
CA ALA A 202 16.87 -6.34 26.61
C ALA A 202 17.44 -5.38 27.65
N GLU A 203 17.19 -4.08 27.54
CA GLU A 203 17.58 -3.07 28.51
C GLU A 203 16.89 -3.33 29.88
N GLN A 204 15.60 -3.60 29.87
CA GLN A 204 14.82 -3.91 31.05
C GLN A 204 15.29 -5.19 31.72
N TYR A 205 15.58 -6.23 30.96
CA TYR A 205 16.16 -7.49 31.49
C TYR A 205 17.54 -7.27 32.15
N LEU A 206 18.38 -6.43 31.55
CA LEU A 206 19.67 -6.06 32.15
C LEU A 206 19.50 -5.30 33.46
N ASP A 207 18.55 -4.36 33.53
CA ASP A 207 18.27 -3.61 34.76
C ASP A 207 17.72 -4.53 35.88
N ASP A 208 16.86 -5.49 35.53
CA ASP A 208 16.35 -6.49 36.48
C ASP A 208 17.46 -7.38 37.01
N ILE A 209 18.44 -7.78 36.19
CA ILE A 209 19.63 -8.53 36.63
C ILE A 209 20.48 -7.68 37.57
N VAL A 210 20.73 -6.41 37.22
CA VAL A 210 21.51 -5.50 38.07
C VAL A 210 20.84 -5.32 39.43
N GLN A 211 19.54 -5.07 39.50
CA GLN A 211 18.77 -4.98 40.73
C GLN A 211 18.81 -6.27 41.56
N SER A 212 18.67 -7.41 40.88
CA SER A 212 18.75 -8.73 41.54
C SER A 212 20.15 -8.98 42.18
N VAL A 213 21.22 -8.58 41.49
CA VAL A 213 22.58 -8.67 41.97
C VAL A 213 22.83 -7.69 43.13
N GLU A 214 22.31 -6.47 43.05
CA GLU A 214 22.41 -5.46 44.11
C GLU A 214 21.63 -5.88 45.37
N SER A 215 20.45 -6.47 45.21
CA SER A 215 19.62 -6.96 46.35
C SER A 215 20.22 -8.18 47.06
N THR A 216 21.07 -8.95 46.39
CA THR A 216 21.79 -10.10 46.98
C THR A 216 23.18 -9.72 47.56
N ALA A 217 23.55 -8.44 47.50
CA ALA A 217 24.91 -7.96 47.87
C ALA A 217 25.22 -7.90 49.37
N ASP A 218 24.29 -8.31 50.24
CA ASP A 218 24.54 -8.36 51.70
C ASP A 218 25.36 -9.58 52.16
N LYS A 219 25.92 -10.39 51.23
CA LYS A 219 26.85 -11.48 51.55
C LYS A 219 28.21 -11.27 50.89
N PRO A 220 29.32 -11.43 51.63
CA PRO A 220 30.67 -11.05 51.18
C PRO A 220 31.23 -12.06 50.14
N ILE A 221 31.15 -11.74 48.87
CA ILE A 221 31.92 -12.42 47.81
C ILE A 221 32.56 -11.36 46.89
N PRO A 222 33.64 -10.69 47.33
CA PRO A 222 34.26 -9.58 46.61
C PRO A 222 34.80 -9.93 45.21
N ALA A 223 35.33 -11.15 45.05
CA ALA A 223 35.95 -11.58 43.78
C ALA A 223 34.96 -11.84 42.67
N LYS A 224 33.79 -12.47 42.95
CA LYS A 224 32.76 -12.75 41.98
C LYS A 224 32.02 -11.49 41.49
N ARG A 225 31.87 -10.51 42.39
CA ARG A 225 31.26 -9.22 42.10
C ARG A 225 32.08 -8.42 41.08
N LYS A 226 33.41 -8.34 41.33
CA LYS A 226 34.32 -7.62 40.40
C LYS A 226 34.37 -8.23 39.01
N HIS A 227 34.34 -9.55 38.93
CA HIS A 227 34.27 -10.26 37.62
C HIS A 227 32.95 -9.98 36.89
N ALA A 228 31.81 -10.02 37.55
CA ALA A 228 30.52 -9.72 36.99
C ALA A 228 30.39 -8.26 36.54
N GLU A 229 30.95 -7.31 37.29
CA GLU A 229 31.01 -5.89 36.92
C GLU A 229 31.85 -5.65 35.66
N GLU A 230 32.99 -6.37 35.52
CA GLU A 230 33.80 -6.30 34.29
C GLU A 230 33.12 -6.94 33.09
N GLU A 231 32.41 -8.04 33.27
CA GLU A 231 31.66 -8.72 32.24
C GLU A 231 30.48 -7.87 31.75
N ILE A 232 29.72 -7.27 32.66
CA ILE A 232 28.65 -6.30 32.35
C ILE A 232 29.20 -5.10 31.57
N LYS A 233 30.36 -4.56 31.99
CA LYS A 233 31.02 -3.46 31.29
C LYS A 233 31.40 -3.84 29.85
N THR A 234 31.92 -5.04 29.67
CA THR A 234 32.32 -5.57 28.36
C THR A 234 31.09 -5.79 27.44
N LEU A 235 30.03 -6.39 27.98
CA LEU A 235 28.77 -6.60 27.25
C LEU A 235 28.11 -5.28 26.89
N ARG A 236 28.13 -4.27 27.75
CA ARG A 236 27.63 -2.93 27.43
C ARG A 236 28.43 -2.27 26.30
N ALA A 237 29.75 -2.42 26.30
CA ALA A 237 30.58 -1.90 25.19
C ALA A 237 30.34 -2.60 23.88
N GLN A 238 30.18 -3.93 23.88
CA GLN A 238 29.83 -4.72 22.70
C GLN A 238 28.43 -4.34 22.16
N ASN A 239 27.46 -4.17 23.05
CA ASN A 239 26.12 -3.79 22.67
C ASN A 239 26.08 -2.38 22.06
N ALA A 240 26.83 -1.43 22.58
CA ALA A 240 27.00 -0.09 22.04
C ALA A 240 27.69 -0.12 20.66
N ALA A 241 28.67 -0.97 20.46
CA ALA A 241 29.35 -1.15 19.16
C ALA A 241 28.42 -1.78 18.10
N LEU A 242 27.65 -2.80 18.49
CA LEU A 242 26.63 -3.43 17.65
C LEU A 242 25.53 -2.44 17.26
N GLN A 243 25.07 -1.62 18.22
CA GLN A 243 24.08 -0.58 17.94
C GLN A 243 24.60 0.43 16.92
N LYS A 244 25.83 0.88 17.10
CA LYS A 244 26.46 1.81 16.15
C LYS A 244 26.63 1.23 14.75
N SER A 245 26.94 -0.06 14.66
CA SER A 245 27.00 -0.79 13.39
C SER A 245 25.63 -0.92 12.74
N LEU A 246 24.58 -1.16 13.52
CA LEU A 246 23.19 -1.24 13.08
C LEU A 246 22.71 0.12 12.52
N ASP A 247 23.04 1.21 13.22
CA ASP A 247 22.66 2.57 12.79
C ASP A 247 23.33 2.96 11.46
N ILE A 248 24.62 2.60 11.29
CA ILE A 248 25.33 2.80 10.02
C ILE A 248 24.64 2.00 8.90
N ARG A 249 24.34 0.73 9.13
CA ARG A 249 23.69 -0.15 8.16
C ARG A 249 22.29 0.33 7.78
N ASN A 250 21.51 0.80 8.73
CA ASN A 250 20.20 1.38 8.49
C ASN A 250 20.28 2.65 7.63
N LYS A 251 21.30 3.48 7.87
CA LYS A 251 21.57 4.67 7.06
C LYS A 251 21.94 4.31 5.62
N ASP A 252 22.83 3.34 5.44
CA ASP A 252 23.28 2.88 4.12
C ASP A 252 22.10 2.28 3.33
N THR A 253 21.22 1.50 4.00
CA THR A 253 20.02 0.95 3.39
C THR A 253 19.03 2.05 2.97
N ALA A 254 18.86 3.08 3.78
CA ALA A 254 18.00 4.22 3.45
C ALA A 254 18.54 5.04 2.27
N ASP A 255 19.86 5.21 2.18
CA ASP A 255 20.50 5.93 1.08
C ASP A 255 20.49 5.13 -0.23
N LEU A 256 20.67 3.82 -0.16
CA LEU A 256 20.48 2.90 -1.29
C LEU A 256 19.04 2.95 -1.83
N PHE A 257 18.06 2.97 -0.94
CA PHE A 257 16.64 3.09 -1.31
C PHE A 257 16.35 4.42 -2.01
N LYS A 258 16.92 5.53 -1.55
CA LYS A 258 16.83 6.83 -2.23
C LYS A 258 17.48 6.83 -3.63
N GLN A 259 18.59 6.13 -3.79
CA GLN A 259 19.26 5.98 -5.08
C GLN A 259 18.42 5.14 -6.05
N LEU A 260 17.79 4.06 -5.58
CA LEU A 260 16.86 3.23 -6.34
C LEU A 260 15.68 4.07 -6.86
N GLN A 261 15.06 4.86 -5.99
CA GLN A 261 13.97 5.78 -6.39
C GLN A 261 14.42 6.82 -7.43
N ARG A 262 15.65 7.32 -7.33
CA ARG A 262 16.19 8.25 -8.33
C ARG A 262 16.42 7.58 -9.68
N ALA A 263 16.93 6.35 -9.70
CA ALA A 263 17.15 5.57 -10.91
C ALA A 263 15.84 5.23 -11.64
N GLU A 264 14.79 4.88 -10.90
CA GLU A 264 13.45 4.65 -11.45
C GLU A 264 12.84 5.91 -12.07
N ARG A 265 13.02 7.09 -11.44
CA ARG A 265 12.53 8.37 -11.97
C ARG A 265 13.22 8.81 -13.25
N LEU A 266 14.46 8.39 -13.47
CA LEU A 266 15.26 8.76 -14.65
C LEU A 266 15.02 7.85 -15.87
N GLY A 267 14.09 6.86 -15.78
CA GLY A 267 13.71 6.03 -16.92
C GLY A 267 14.74 4.96 -17.33
N ASN A 268 15.85 4.83 -16.60
CA ASN A 268 16.86 3.77 -16.80
C ASN A 268 16.49 2.47 -16.02
N GLY A 269 15.19 2.26 -15.80
CA GLY A 269 14.64 1.59 -14.64
C GLY A 269 14.92 0.11 -14.49
N LYS A 270 14.94 -0.70 -15.56
CA LYS A 270 14.98 -2.16 -15.33
C LYS A 270 16.41 -2.69 -15.12
N ASP A 271 17.34 -2.31 -15.97
CA ASP A 271 18.71 -2.85 -15.91
C ASP A 271 19.52 -2.29 -14.74
N SER A 272 19.32 -1.01 -14.37
CA SER A 272 19.95 -0.41 -13.19
C SER A 272 19.40 -0.96 -11.88
N ALA A 273 18.09 -1.23 -11.79
CA ALA A 273 17.48 -1.83 -10.60
C ALA A 273 17.94 -3.27 -10.39
N PHE A 274 18.02 -4.07 -11.46
CA PHE A 274 18.55 -5.44 -11.39
C PHE A 274 20.03 -5.48 -11.02
N LYS A 275 20.84 -4.58 -11.56
CA LYS A 275 22.25 -4.47 -11.20
C LYS A 275 22.43 -4.09 -9.73
N MET A 276 21.66 -3.11 -9.24
CA MET A 276 21.71 -2.64 -7.85
C MET A 276 21.26 -3.71 -6.86
N VAL A 277 20.22 -4.49 -7.19
CA VAL A 277 19.81 -5.67 -6.41
C VAL A 277 20.89 -6.74 -6.43
N GLY A 278 21.55 -6.96 -7.56
CA GLY A 278 22.69 -7.86 -7.69
C GLY A 278 23.88 -7.42 -6.83
N ASP A 279 24.19 -6.13 -6.81
CA ASP A 279 25.26 -5.54 -5.99
C ASP A 279 24.93 -5.67 -4.49
N MET A 280 23.66 -5.48 -4.08
CA MET A 280 23.20 -5.74 -2.70
C MET A 280 23.31 -7.21 -2.31
N MET A 281 22.91 -8.13 -3.19
CA MET A 281 23.06 -9.58 -2.96
C MET A 281 24.51 -9.98 -2.78
N SER A 282 25.43 -9.33 -3.50
CA SER A 282 26.87 -9.60 -3.43
C SER A 282 27.52 -8.98 -2.20
N ALA A 283 27.04 -7.81 -1.75
CA ALA A 283 27.58 -7.09 -0.59
C ALA A 283 27.06 -7.63 0.76
N TYR A 284 25.85 -8.20 0.78
CA TYR A 284 25.18 -8.65 2.00
C TYR A 284 24.47 -10.00 1.80
N PRO A 285 25.19 -11.08 1.47
CA PRO A 285 24.60 -12.37 1.07
C PRO A 285 23.81 -13.04 2.20
N GLU A 286 24.26 -12.98 3.45
CA GLU A 286 23.62 -13.63 4.59
C GLU A 286 22.30 -12.95 4.97
N GLU A 287 22.27 -11.64 4.96
CA GLU A 287 21.08 -10.84 5.27
C GLU A 287 20.00 -10.97 4.19
N PHE A 288 20.42 -11.05 2.93
CA PHE A 288 19.52 -11.24 1.81
C PHE A 288 18.90 -12.66 1.83
N ASP A 289 19.69 -13.67 2.14
CA ASP A 289 19.24 -15.06 2.34
C ASP A 289 18.28 -15.18 3.54
N ALA A 290 18.53 -14.46 4.62
CA ALA A 290 17.63 -14.41 5.79
C ALA A 290 16.29 -13.74 5.45
N LEU A 291 16.29 -12.67 4.65
CA LEU A 291 15.09 -12.02 4.13
C LEU A 291 14.30 -12.92 3.18
N LEU A 292 15.00 -13.64 2.28
CA LEU A 292 14.37 -14.62 1.39
C LEU A 292 13.75 -15.79 2.16
N LYS A 293 14.42 -16.31 3.18
CA LYS A 293 13.90 -17.40 4.05
C LYS A 293 12.67 -16.93 4.81
N LYS A 294 12.67 -15.72 5.38
CA LYS A 294 11.50 -15.11 6.04
C LYS A 294 10.33 -14.91 5.07
N SER A 295 10.60 -14.42 3.87
CA SER A 295 9.61 -14.23 2.81
C SER A 295 8.99 -15.56 2.35
N ARG A 296 9.79 -16.63 2.25
CA ARG A 296 9.31 -17.98 1.90
C ARG A 296 8.55 -18.63 3.04
N ALA A 297 8.97 -18.45 4.28
CA ALA A 297 8.26 -18.95 5.47
C ALA A 297 6.89 -18.29 5.66
N ALA A 298 6.76 -17.02 5.34
CA ALA A 298 5.49 -16.27 5.35
C ALA A 298 4.51 -16.73 4.26
N LYS A 299 4.99 -17.43 3.21
CA LYS A 299 4.16 -17.97 2.12
C LYS A 299 3.74 -19.44 2.29
N SER A 300 4.22 -20.14 3.33
CA SER A 300 3.84 -21.51 3.59
C SER A 300 2.61 -21.56 4.51
N PRO A 301 1.45 -22.06 4.08
CA PRO A 301 0.33 -22.25 4.98
C PRO A 301 0.72 -23.31 6.02
N SER A 302 0.59 -22.98 7.28
CA SER A 302 0.71 -23.90 8.41
C SER A 302 -0.26 -25.07 8.22
N SER A 303 0.26 -26.21 7.88
CA SER A 303 -0.49 -27.48 7.93
C SER A 303 -0.73 -27.83 9.40
N ALA A 304 -1.84 -27.33 9.94
CA ALA A 304 -2.33 -27.74 11.24
C ALA A 304 -2.73 -29.21 11.18
N ASN A 305 -2.00 -30.03 11.91
CA ASN A 305 -2.22 -31.43 12.20
C ASN A 305 -3.66 -31.66 12.70
N ILE A 306 -4.49 -32.21 11.88
CA ILE A 306 -5.73 -32.90 12.34
C ILE A 306 -5.32 -34.29 12.74
N LYS A 307 -5.04 -34.52 14.04
CA LYS A 307 -5.00 -35.83 14.63
C LYS A 307 -6.43 -36.36 14.72
N SER A 308 -6.77 -37.25 13.83
CA SER A 308 -7.93 -38.14 13.99
C SER A 308 -7.71 -39.11 15.16
N SER A 309 -8.37 -38.86 16.28
CA SER A 309 -8.50 -39.84 17.33
C SER A 309 -9.60 -40.85 16.93
N GLY A 310 -9.22 -41.93 16.31
CA GLY A 310 -10.06 -43.10 16.24
C GLY A 310 -10.19 -43.74 17.64
N LYS A 311 -11.39 -43.88 18.12
CA LYS A 311 -11.74 -44.87 19.14
C LYS A 311 -12.75 -45.83 18.53
N GLY A 312 -12.29 -47.03 18.31
CA GLY A 312 -13.17 -48.16 18.10
C GLY A 312 -13.82 -48.62 19.41
N GLY A 313 -14.88 -49.32 19.30
CA GLY A 313 -15.52 -50.00 20.43
C GLY A 313 -16.89 -50.54 20.10
N LYS A 314 -16.90 -51.81 19.80
CA LYS A 314 -18.04 -52.78 19.88
C LYS A 314 -19.25 -52.51 19.02
#